data_e3ac3f8f8fedb2a30f4df2fed40db04e
#
_entry.id   e3ac3f8f8fedb2a30f4df2fed40db04e
#
_cell.length_a   1.000
_cell.length_b   1.000
_cell.length_c   1.000
_cell.angle_alpha   90.00
_cell.angle_beta   90.00
_cell.angle_gamma   90.00
#
_symmetry.space_group_name_H-M   'P 1'
#
loop_
_entity.id
_entity.type
_entity.pdbx_description
1 polymer ?
#
loop_
_entity_poly.entity_id
_entity_poly.type
_entity_poly.pdbx_seq_one_letter_code
_entity_poly.pdbx_strand_id
1 'polypeptide(L)'
;MVTARMLNHINLNVSDIHRSARFYQEALGLQIGFWEGKTMVFLHSPGAQDTITLCQAASGDPIGGSGVSHFGFSIGAGNLDEAVDQIRRAGGKLLSRGTHGGRYPYAYFSDPDGYVIELGNG
;
A
#
# COMPACT_ATOMS: atom_id res chain seq x y z
N MET A 1 -0.26 -5.11 -32.56
CA MET A 1 0.60 -4.89 -31.36
C MET A 1 -0.28 -4.77 -30.14
N VAL A 2 0.10 -5.45 -29.06
CA VAL A 2 -0.59 -5.29 -27.79
C VAL A 2 0.08 -4.14 -27.02
N THR A 3 -0.73 -3.25 -26.44
CA THR A 3 -0.24 -2.14 -25.63
C THR A 3 -0.86 -2.25 -24.24
N ALA A 4 -0.05 -2.16 -23.21
CA ALA A 4 -0.56 -2.13 -21.83
C ALA A 4 -1.42 -0.89 -21.64
N ARG A 5 -2.59 -1.05 -21.04
CA ARG A 5 -3.49 0.05 -20.77
C ARG A 5 -3.20 0.72 -19.45
N MET A 6 -2.85 -0.06 -18.43
CA MET A 6 -2.48 0.46 -17.10
C MET A 6 -1.86 -0.65 -16.26
N LEU A 7 -1.15 -0.25 -15.23
CA LEU A 7 -0.78 -1.15 -14.14
C LEU A 7 -2.03 -1.37 -13.29
N ASN A 8 -2.49 -2.63 -13.15
CA ASN A 8 -3.74 -2.86 -12.43
C ASN A 8 -3.56 -3.48 -11.05
N HIS A 9 -2.46 -4.15 -10.77
CA HIS A 9 -2.25 -4.71 -9.43
C HIS A 9 -0.79 -4.88 -9.09
N ILE A 10 -0.53 -4.95 -7.78
CA ILE A 10 0.73 -5.35 -7.18
C ILE A 10 0.41 -6.47 -6.20
N ASN A 11 1.21 -7.54 -6.22
CA ASN A 11 1.05 -8.66 -5.30
C ASN A 11 2.14 -8.61 -4.23
N LEU A 12 1.74 -8.68 -2.97
CA LEU A 12 2.65 -8.67 -1.82
C LEU A 12 2.54 -9.98 -1.05
N ASN A 13 3.67 -10.62 -0.80
CA ASN A 13 3.74 -11.71 0.15
C ASN A 13 3.79 -11.11 1.56
N VAL A 14 2.94 -11.57 2.46
CA VAL A 14 2.82 -11.02 3.80
C VAL A 14 2.92 -12.12 4.84
N SER A 15 3.43 -11.78 6.02
CA SER A 15 3.65 -12.75 7.08
C SER A 15 2.36 -13.12 7.81
N ASP A 16 1.40 -12.21 7.86
CA ASP A 16 0.08 -12.41 8.49
C ASP A 16 -0.97 -11.66 7.66
N ILE A 17 -1.69 -12.39 6.84
CA ILE A 17 -2.61 -11.81 5.87
C ILE A 17 -3.75 -11.03 6.53
N HIS A 18 -4.23 -11.47 7.69
CA HIS A 18 -5.31 -10.76 8.39
C HIS A 18 -4.80 -9.43 8.98
N ARG A 19 -3.59 -9.43 9.52
CA ARG A 19 -2.95 -8.21 10.01
C ARG A 19 -2.72 -7.23 8.87
N SER A 20 -2.19 -7.70 7.75
CA SER A 20 -1.90 -6.83 6.61
C SER A 20 -3.18 -6.30 5.97
N ALA A 21 -4.21 -7.12 5.80
CA ALA A 21 -5.49 -6.66 5.27
C ALA A 21 -6.08 -5.56 6.15
N ARG A 22 -6.07 -5.76 7.47
CA ARG A 22 -6.56 -4.75 8.42
C ARG A 22 -5.74 -3.47 8.33
N PHE A 23 -4.40 -3.58 8.22
CA PHE A 23 -3.54 -2.42 8.07
C PHE A 23 -3.93 -1.57 6.86
N TYR A 24 -4.06 -2.20 5.68
CA TYR A 24 -4.39 -1.45 4.47
C TYR A 24 -5.80 -0.85 4.51
N GLN A 25 -6.75 -1.50 5.17
CA GLN A 25 -8.06 -0.92 5.39
C GLN A 25 -8.01 0.29 6.33
N GLU A 26 -7.31 0.19 7.44
CA GLU A 26 -7.24 1.25 8.45
C GLU A 26 -6.32 2.40 8.04
N ALA A 27 -5.17 2.09 7.45
CA ALA A 27 -4.18 3.10 7.08
C ALA A 27 -4.59 3.89 5.84
N LEU A 28 -5.14 3.22 4.83
CA LEU A 28 -5.38 3.80 3.51
C LEU A 28 -6.84 3.77 3.09
N GLY A 29 -7.72 3.20 3.89
CA GLY A 29 -9.13 3.10 3.54
C GLY A 29 -9.40 2.14 2.39
N LEU A 30 -8.50 1.21 2.10
CA LEU A 30 -8.73 0.24 1.04
C LEU A 30 -9.92 -0.64 1.39
N GLN A 31 -10.62 -1.08 0.37
CA GLN A 31 -11.79 -1.94 0.50
C GLN A 31 -11.45 -3.34 0.03
N ILE A 32 -11.95 -4.34 0.75
CA ILE A 32 -11.80 -5.73 0.33
C ILE A 32 -12.75 -5.98 -0.83
N GLY A 33 -12.20 -6.42 -1.98
CA GLY A 33 -12.99 -6.88 -3.11
C GLY A 33 -13.49 -8.30 -2.88
N PHE A 34 -12.57 -9.23 -2.65
CA PHE A 34 -12.94 -10.61 -2.29
C PHE A 34 -11.71 -11.36 -1.77
N TRP A 35 -12.01 -12.48 -1.11
CA TRP A 35 -11.01 -13.46 -0.70
C TRP A 35 -11.02 -14.63 -1.66
N GLU A 36 -9.85 -15.03 -2.14
CA GLU A 36 -9.70 -16.29 -2.87
C GLU A 36 -9.18 -17.34 -1.88
N GLY A 37 -10.06 -18.21 -1.42
CA GLY A 37 -9.72 -19.12 -0.34
C GLY A 37 -9.35 -18.37 0.93
N LYS A 38 -8.34 -18.89 1.66
CA LYS A 38 -7.89 -18.32 2.93
C LYS A 38 -6.52 -17.65 2.84
N THR A 39 -5.86 -17.74 1.68
CA THR A 39 -4.45 -17.32 1.56
C THR A 39 -4.24 -16.17 0.60
N MET A 40 -5.29 -15.63 0.00
CA MET A 40 -5.20 -14.51 -0.92
C MET A 40 -6.39 -13.58 -0.74
N VAL A 41 -6.13 -12.27 -0.69
CA VAL A 41 -7.16 -11.24 -0.62
C VAL A 41 -6.84 -10.11 -1.58
N PHE A 42 -7.88 -9.56 -2.20
CA PHE A 42 -7.82 -8.47 -3.17
C PHE A 42 -8.42 -7.23 -2.54
N LEU A 43 -7.61 -6.15 -2.45
CA LEU A 43 -8.06 -4.87 -1.94
C LEU A 43 -7.92 -3.80 -3.03
N HIS A 44 -8.75 -2.78 -2.98
CA HIS A 44 -8.71 -1.68 -3.94
C HIS A 44 -9.01 -0.36 -3.26
N SER A 45 -8.58 0.73 -3.87
CA SER A 45 -8.96 2.08 -3.46
C SER A 45 -10.46 2.30 -3.74
N PRO A 46 -11.18 3.04 -2.88
CA PRO A 46 -12.60 3.28 -3.11
C PRO A 46 -12.88 3.90 -4.47
N GLY A 47 -13.73 3.22 -5.26
CA GLY A 47 -14.13 3.70 -6.60
C GLY A 47 -13.07 3.59 -7.68
N ALA A 48 -11.92 3.00 -7.40
CA ALA A 48 -10.82 2.89 -8.37
C ALA A 48 -10.69 1.46 -8.90
N GLN A 49 -9.89 1.33 -9.95
CA GLN A 49 -9.61 0.03 -10.60
C GLN A 49 -8.23 -0.52 -10.25
N ASP A 50 -7.57 0.07 -9.27
CA ASP A 50 -6.31 -0.44 -8.76
C ASP A 50 -6.55 -1.67 -7.87
N THR A 51 -5.52 -2.45 -7.64
CA THR A 51 -5.61 -3.59 -6.73
C THR A 51 -4.28 -3.80 -6.03
N ILE A 52 -4.35 -4.03 -4.73
CA ILE A 52 -3.29 -4.66 -3.97
C ILE A 52 -3.76 -6.08 -3.66
N THR A 53 -2.98 -7.07 -4.07
CA THR A 53 -3.22 -8.46 -3.72
C THR A 53 -2.28 -8.85 -2.59
N LEU A 54 -2.83 -9.39 -1.51
CA LEU A 54 -2.03 -9.91 -0.40
C LEU A 54 -2.09 -11.44 -0.45
N CYS A 55 -0.91 -12.07 -0.37
CA CYS A 55 -0.79 -13.52 -0.32
C CYS A 55 -0.10 -13.91 0.98
N GLN A 56 -0.70 -14.85 1.71
CA GLN A 56 -0.07 -15.41 2.90
C GLN A 56 1.23 -16.11 2.49
N ALA A 57 2.35 -15.64 3.02
CA ALA A 57 3.64 -16.22 2.72
C ALA A 57 3.75 -17.63 3.30
N ALA A 58 4.36 -18.52 2.53
CA ALA A 58 4.80 -19.81 3.02
C ALA A 58 6.18 -19.67 3.65
N SER A 59 6.59 -20.69 4.42
CA SER A 59 7.93 -20.70 5.02
C SER A 59 9.00 -20.57 3.94
N GLY A 60 9.89 -19.59 4.10
CA GLY A 60 10.97 -19.34 3.14
C GLY A 60 10.63 -18.38 2.03
N ASP A 61 9.38 -17.95 1.88
CA ASP A 61 9.04 -16.95 0.89
C ASP A 61 9.67 -15.61 1.25
N PRO A 62 10.18 -14.85 0.26
CA PRO A 62 10.66 -13.50 0.53
C PRO A 62 9.49 -12.59 0.95
N ILE A 63 9.75 -11.78 1.98
CA ILE A 63 8.80 -10.80 2.51
C ILE A 63 9.52 -9.45 2.57
N GLY A 64 8.78 -8.38 2.26
CA GLY A 64 9.37 -7.06 2.17
C GLY A 64 10.00 -6.82 0.81
N GLY A 65 10.36 -5.57 0.53
CA GLY A 65 10.84 -5.19 -0.79
C GLY A 65 12.21 -5.77 -1.12
N SER A 66 12.38 -6.27 -2.35
CA SER A 66 13.69 -6.63 -2.87
C SER A 66 13.73 -6.23 -4.35
N GLY A 67 14.44 -5.16 -4.67
CA GLY A 67 14.54 -4.64 -6.02
C GLY A 67 13.46 -3.62 -6.38
N VAL A 68 12.23 -3.77 -5.89
CA VAL A 68 11.21 -2.72 -5.95
C VAL A 68 11.35 -1.88 -4.68
N SER A 69 11.76 -0.61 -4.84
CA SER A 69 12.02 0.22 -3.67
C SER A 69 10.74 0.60 -2.93
N HIS A 70 9.70 0.95 -3.67
CA HIS A 70 8.42 1.35 -3.09
C HIS A 70 7.33 1.37 -4.17
N PHE A 71 6.09 1.52 -3.73
CA PHE A 71 4.95 1.86 -4.57
C PHE A 71 4.14 2.93 -3.85
N GLY A 72 3.20 3.58 -4.54
CA GLY A 72 2.57 4.76 -3.96
C GLY A 72 1.08 4.90 -4.26
N PHE A 73 0.44 5.72 -3.44
CA PHE A 73 -0.97 6.08 -3.58
C PHE A 73 -1.09 7.60 -3.66
N SER A 74 -2.01 8.05 -4.49
CA SER A 74 -2.43 9.45 -4.49
C SER A 74 -3.49 9.66 -3.42
N ILE A 75 -3.39 10.78 -2.70
CA ILE A 75 -4.41 11.21 -1.74
C ILE A 75 -4.93 12.57 -2.13
N GLY A 76 -6.05 12.96 -1.54
CA GLY A 76 -6.61 14.27 -1.77
C GLY A 76 -5.70 15.38 -1.27
N ALA A 77 -5.74 16.53 -1.93
CA ALA A 77 -4.94 17.69 -1.55
C ALA A 77 -5.21 18.13 -0.11
N GLY A 78 -4.15 18.51 0.60
CA GLY A 78 -4.24 19.06 1.95
C GLY A 78 -4.39 18.04 3.08
N ASN A 79 -4.42 16.74 2.77
CA ASN A 79 -4.69 15.71 3.77
C ASN A 79 -3.46 14.91 4.21
N LEU A 80 -2.25 15.34 3.87
CA LEU A 80 -1.06 14.53 4.15
C LEU A 80 -0.80 14.37 5.66
N ASP A 81 -0.97 15.42 6.45
CA ASP A 81 -0.77 15.33 7.90
C ASP A 81 -1.75 14.35 8.54
N GLU A 82 -3.02 14.45 8.16
CA GLU A 82 -4.06 13.55 8.63
C GLU A 82 -3.79 12.10 8.21
N ALA A 83 -3.35 11.91 6.96
CA ALA A 83 -3.00 10.59 6.44
C ALA A 83 -1.83 9.98 7.22
N VAL A 84 -0.80 10.77 7.53
CA VAL A 84 0.35 10.30 8.34
C VAL A 84 -0.12 9.85 9.72
N ASP A 85 -0.98 10.62 10.38
CA ASP A 85 -1.51 10.24 11.69
C ASP A 85 -2.32 8.94 11.62
N GLN A 86 -3.14 8.79 10.59
CA GLN A 86 -3.94 7.58 10.38
C GLN A 86 -3.06 6.35 10.16
N ILE A 87 -2.00 6.49 9.37
CA ILE A 87 -1.04 5.42 9.12
C ILE A 87 -0.36 4.99 10.42
N ARG A 88 0.07 5.94 11.24
CA ARG A 88 0.70 5.64 12.54
C ARG A 88 -0.26 4.89 13.46
N ARG A 89 -1.52 5.32 13.53
CA ARG A 89 -2.53 4.65 14.36
C ARG A 89 -2.79 3.23 13.87
N ALA A 90 -2.69 2.98 12.57
CA ALA A 90 -2.88 1.65 12.00
C ALA A 90 -1.66 0.72 12.13
N GLY A 91 -0.55 1.23 12.66
CA GLY A 91 0.66 0.43 12.88
C GLY A 91 1.76 0.64 11.84
N GLY A 92 1.60 1.60 10.94
CA GLY A 92 2.64 1.96 9.98
C GLY A 92 3.70 2.84 10.64
N LYS A 93 4.89 2.85 10.04
CA LYS A 93 6.01 3.64 10.54
C LYS A 93 6.38 4.69 9.50
N LEU A 94 6.35 5.97 9.90
CA LEU A 94 6.81 7.05 9.03
C LEU A 94 8.33 6.96 8.87
N LEU A 95 8.79 6.97 7.62
CA LEU A 95 10.21 6.90 7.27
C LEU A 95 10.77 8.28 6.94
N SER A 96 10.07 9.04 6.10
CA SER A 96 10.49 10.38 5.73
C SER A 96 9.35 11.17 5.12
N ARG A 97 9.49 12.51 5.11
CA ARG A 97 8.58 13.42 4.44
C ARG A 97 9.39 14.46 3.69
N GLY A 98 8.80 15.03 2.64
CA GLY A 98 9.42 16.08 1.87
C GLY A 98 8.49 16.61 0.79
N THR A 99 9.10 17.25 -0.21
CA THR A 99 8.37 17.74 -1.39
C THR A 99 9.17 17.43 -2.64
N HIS A 100 8.50 16.90 -3.66
CA HIS A 100 9.10 16.74 -4.98
C HIS A 100 9.01 18.09 -5.72
N GLY A 101 10.15 18.54 -6.25
CA GLY A 101 10.22 19.80 -6.97
C GLY A 101 9.83 21.01 -6.13
N GLY A 102 9.91 20.92 -4.79
CA GLY A 102 9.50 21.97 -3.88
C GLY A 102 8.00 22.27 -3.90
N ARG A 103 7.19 21.39 -4.50
CA ARG A 103 5.79 21.71 -4.78
C ARG A 103 4.82 20.58 -4.40
N TYR A 104 5.25 19.31 -4.51
CA TYR A 104 4.37 18.17 -4.31
C TYR A 104 4.74 17.45 -3.01
N PRO A 105 3.99 17.68 -1.92
CA PRO A 105 4.27 17.00 -0.65
C PRO A 105 4.15 15.48 -0.78
N TYR A 106 5.03 14.78 -0.07
CA TYR A 106 5.00 13.32 -0.01
C TYR A 106 5.38 12.82 1.37
N ALA A 107 5.00 11.57 1.66
CA ALA A 107 5.46 10.86 2.85
C ALA A 107 5.75 9.41 2.46
N TYR A 108 6.84 8.87 2.98
CA TYR A 108 7.18 7.44 2.89
C TYR A 108 6.91 6.80 4.23
N PHE A 109 6.28 5.65 4.20
CA PHE A 109 6.05 4.87 5.41
C PHE A 109 6.24 3.38 5.11
N SER A 110 6.41 2.57 6.17
CA SER A 110 6.47 1.12 6.05
C SER A 110 5.21 0.49 6.59
N ASP A 111 4.78 -0.60 5.94
CA ASP A 111 3.70 -1.44 6.41
C ASP A 111 4.23 -2.45 7.46
N PRO A 112 3.38 -3.32 8.04
CA PRO A 112 3.81 -4.26 9.07
C PRO A 112 4.92 -5.22 8.66
N ASP A 113 5.08 -5.49 7.36
CA ASP A 113 6.11 -6.39 6.83
C ASP A 113 7.33 -5.65 6.28
N GLY A 114 7.35 -4.32 6.35
CA GLY A 114 8.47 -3.53 5.87
C GLY A 114 8.38 -3.09 4.41
N TYR A 115 7.25 -3.30 3.75
CA TYR A 115 7.05 -2.73 2.42
C TYR A 115 6.97 -1.21 2.53
N VAL A 116 7.69 -0.53 1.64
CA VAL A 116 7.74 0.93 1.64
C VAL A 116 6.67 1.47 0.69
N ILE A 117 5.89 2.42 1.19
CA ILE A 117 4.77 3.00 0.47
C ILE A 117 4.92 4.51 0.51
N GLU A 118 4.69 5.15 -0.64
CA GLU A 118 4.68 6.60 -0.76
C GLU A 118 3.25 7.12 -0.85
N LEU A 119 2.95 8.20 -0.11
CA LEU A 119 1.73 8.98 -0.31
C LEU A 119 2.09 10.33 -0.89
N GLY A 120 1.27 10.81 -1.79
CA GLY A 120 1.44 12.12 -2.39
C GLY A 120 0.15 12.67 -2.98
N ASN A 121 0.21 13.92 -3.42
CA ASN A 121 -0.92 14.61 -4.04
C ASN A 121 -0.82 14.65 -5.57
N GLY A 122 0.16 13.96 -6.11
CA GLY A 122 0.42 13.96 -7.53
C GLY A 122 -0.43 13.03 -8.36
#